data_7d1eba8a4f8b67ead715e4a3fa3e7384
#
_entry.id   7d1eba8a4f8b67ead715e4a3fa3e7384
#
_cell.length_a   1.000
_cell.length_b   1.000
_cell.length_c   1.000
_cell.angle_alpha   90.00
_cell.angle_beta   90.00
_cell.angle_gamma   90.00
#
_symmetry.space_group_name_H-M   'P 1'
#
loop_
_entity.id
_entity.type
_entity.pdbx_description
1 polymer ?
#
loop_
_entity_poly.entity_id
_entity_poly.type
_entity_poly.pdbx_seq_one_letter_code
_entity_poly.pdbx_strand_id
1 'polypeptide(L)'
;FQGLGFQADGLAVEFPWVGDKLVEWDRETGAVVWSWDTFDHFNMADYDQYGGTWNQAYTDLRYDWTHVNALVFDDDAEAIYISTRHLSRITKINYPSGEIIWNMGHQLLSSDVDMGTELGFSFQHSLQILTNGNILTFDNGNLSHIPEFRGTDEPISRAIEIAVNESGSNYTAELAWSYELPLELFGFASGNTQKLNNGNVLVTTVGGGGRSLEI
;
A
#
# COMPACT_ATOMS: atom_id res chain seq x y z
N PHE A 1 -19.49 -7.47 11.92
CA PHE A 1 -19.58 -6.79 10.61
C PHE A 1 -20.95 -6.15 10.37
N GLN A 2 -21.67 -5.84 11.43
CA GLN A 2 -22.91 -5.08 11.35
C GLN A 2 -22.55 -3.60 11.18
N GLY A 3 -22.92 -3.01 10.04
CA GLY A 3 -22.84 -1.57 9.86
C GLY A 3 -22.28 -1.08 8.52
N LEU A 4 -21.65 -1.95 7.75
CA LEU A 4 -21.17 -1.62 6.41
C LEU A 4 -21.96 -2.37 5.35
N GLY A 5 -23.29 -2.49 5.58
CA GLY A 5 -24.21 -3.05 4.62
C GLY A 5 -24.34 -2.14 3.40
N PHE A 6 -24.21 -2.70 2.24
CA PHE A 6 -24.50 -2.03 0.98
C PHE A 6 -26.01 -2.17 0.69
N GLN A 7 -26.71 -1.07 0.47
CA GLN A 7 -28.10 -1.11 0.05
C GLN A 7 -28.21 -1.11 -1.47
N ALA A 8 -28.68 -2.21 -2.03
CA ALA A 8 -29.14 -2.26 -3.39
C ALA A 8 -30.64 -2.58 -3.39
N ASP A 9 -31.41 -1.87 -4.18
CA ASP A 9 -32.84 -2.10 -4.38
C ASP A 9 -33.67 -2.14 -3.07
N GLY A 10 -33.22 -1.41 -2.05
CA GLY A 10 -33.86 -1.35 -0.75
C GLY A 10 -33.57 -2.52 0.18
N LEU A 11 -32.72 -3.44 -0.22
CA LEU A 11 -32.21 -4.52 0.61
C LEU A 11 -30.82 -4.20 1.13
N ALA A 12 -30.56 -4.46 2.41
CA ALA A 12 -29.21 -4.45 2.93
C ALA A 12 -28.48 -5.69 2.43
N VAL A 13 -27.35 -5.50 1.75
CA VAL A 13 -26.46 -6.59 1.32
C VAL A 13 -25.24 -6.54 2.19
N GLU A 14 -24.99 -7.62 2.92
CA GLU A 14 -23.78 -7.79 3.72
C GLU A 14 -22.76 -8.57 2.89
N PHE A 15 -21.56 -8.01 2.75
CA PHE A 15 -20.43 -8.71 2.14
C PHE A 15 -19.46 -9.16 3.23
N PRO A 16 -18.91 -10.40 3.15
CA PRO A 16 -17.78 -10.77 3.96
C PRO A 16 -16.58 -9.90 3.59
N TRP A 17 -15.88 -9.41 4.61
CA TRP A 17 -14.63 -8.71 4.42
C TRP A 17 -13.49 -9.73 4.35
N VAL A 18 -12.56 -9.48 3.45
CA VAL A 18 -11.33 -10.27 3.28
C VAL A 18 -10.16 -9.36 3.65
N GLY A 19 -9.43 -9.73 4.68
CA GLY A 19 -8.15 -9.14 5.05
C GLY A 19 -7.00 -10.08 4.69
N ASP A 20 -5.81 -9.66 5.01
CA ASP A 20 -4.58 -10.40 4.73
C ASP A 20 -3.93 -10.89 6.01
N LYS A 21 -3.26 -12.02 5.90
CA LYS A 21 -2.48 -12.60 7.00
C LYS A 21 -1.06 -12.88 6.54
N LEU A 22 -0.09 -12.28 7.23
CA LEU A 22 1.32 -12.62 7.10
C LEU A 22 1.59 -13.89 7.89
N VAL A 23 2.38 -14.79 7.30
CA VAL A 23 2.69 -16.07 7.94
C VAL A 23 4.16 -16.40 7.70
N GLU A 24 4.85 -16.77 8.78
CA GLU A 24 6.19 -17.34 8.73
C GLU A 24 6.11 -18.84 9.01
N TRP A 25 6.73 -19.62 8.14
CA TRP A 25 6.87 -21.06 8.32
C TRP A 25 8.29 -21.47 8.62
N ASP A 26 8.45 -22.36 9.58
CA ASP A 26 9.67 -23.12 9.70
C ASP A 26 9.85 -24.01 8.48
N ARG A 27 10.96 -23.84 7.77
CA ARG A 27 11.23 -24.52 6.50
C ARG A 27 11.33 -26.03 6.62
N GLU A 28 11.81 -26.53 7.77
CA GLU A 28 12.08 -27.96 7.98
C GLU A 28 10.82 -28.68 8.44
N THR A 29 10.06 -28.06 9.32
CA THR A 29 8.88 -28.68 9.93
C THR A 29 7.57 -28.32 9.22
N GLY A 30 7.55 -27.23 8.46
CA GLY A 30 6.33 -26.65 7.87
C GLY A 30 5.38 -26.04 8.93
N ALA A 31 5.82 -25.92 10.18
CA ALA A 31 5.02 -25.30 11.21
C ALA A 31 4.97 -23.78 11.08
N VAL A 32 3.82 -23.18 11.35
CA VAL A 32 3.70 -21.72 11.46
C VAL A 32 4.37 -21.32 12.78
N VAL A 33 5.40 -20.47 12.68
CA VAL A 33 6.18 -20.00 13.83
C VAL A 33 5.86 -18.55 14.21
N TRP A 34 5.34 -17.76 13.27
CA TRP A 34 4.84 -16.42 13.49
C TRP A 34 3.70 -16.09 12.54
N SER A 35 2.79 -15.24 12.95
CA SER A 35 1.76 -14.70 12.07
C SER A 35 1.23 -13.35 12.54
N TRP A 36 0.75 -12.54 11.59
CA TRP A 36 0.17 -11.24 11.83
C TRP A 36 -1.06 -11.06 10.92
N ASP A 37 -2.17 -10.60 11.48
CA ASP A 37 -3.45 -10.53 10.78
C ASP A 37 -3.94 -9.07 10.73
N THR A 38 -4.32 -8.59 9.55
CA THR A 38 -4.81 -7.22 9.38
C THR A 38 -6.05 -6.93 10.21
N PHE A 39 -6.90 -7.93 10.48
CA PHE A 39 -8.08 -7.77 11.32
C PHE A 39 -7.77 -7.53 12.80
N ASP A 40 -6.62 -7.97 13.25
CA ASP A 40 -6.21 -7.80 14.65
C ASP A 40 -5.52 -6.45 14.89
N HIS A 41 -5.02 -5.80 13.83
CA HIS A 41 -4.14 -4.64 13.92
C HIS A 41 -4.65 -3.37 13.25
N PHE A 42 -5.48 -3.47 12.22
CA PHE A 42 -6.02 -2.29 11.55
C PHE A 42 -7.44 -1.96 12.00
N ASN A 43 -7.76 -0.69 12.02
CA ASN A 43 -9.10 -0.23 12.35
C ASN A 43 -10.05 -0.45 11.16
N MET A 44 -11.11 -1.20 11.36
CA MET A 44 -12.10 -1.47 10.31
C MET A 44 -12.92 -0.24 9.89
N ALA A 45 -12.78 0.91 10.57
CA ALA A 45 -13.31 2.17 10.05
C ALA A 45 -12.53 2.66 8.82
N ASP A 46 -11.28 2.18 8.65
CA ASP A 46 -10.47 2.47 7.49
C ASP A 46 -10.81 1.54 6.33
N TYR A 47 -11.29 2.12 5.26
CA TYR A 47 -11.59 1.42 4.01
C TYR A 47 -11.47 2.39 2.83
N ASP A 48 -11.32 1.86 1.62
CA ASP A 48 -11.28 2.68 0.42
C ASP A 48 -12.60 3.42 0.18
N GLN A 49 -12.55 4.76 0.21
CA GLN A 49 -13.70 5.64 0.01
C GLN A 49 -13.78 6.21 -1.40
N TYR A 50 -12.70 6.15 -2.19
CA TYR A 50 -12.55 6.88 -3.44
C TYR A 50 -12.31 5.97 -4.65
N GLY A 51 -11.63 4.84 -4.48
CA GLY A 51 -11.15 4.00 -5.57
C GLY A 51 -12.18 3.03 -6.15
N GLY A 52 -13.38 3.04 -5.60
CA GLY A 52 -14.48 2.21 -6.13
C GLY A 52 -14.35 0.72 -5.85
N THR A 53 -13.55 0.30 -4.87
CA THR A 53 -13.41 -1.11 -4.48
C THR A 53 -14.73 -1.75 -4.04
N TRP A 54 -15.69 -0.94 -3.59
CA TRP A 54 -17.07 -1.37 -3.33
C TRP A 54 -17.81 -1.88 -4.56
N ASN A 55 -17.57 -1.29 -5.73
CA ASN A 55 -18.18 -1.76 -6.97
C ASN A 55 -17.66 -3.16 -7.33
N GLN A 56 -16.38 -3.43 -7.07
CA GLN A 56 -15.79 -4.75 -7.25
C GLN A 56 -16.37 -5.75 -6.23
N ALA A 57 -16.57 -5.32 -4.98
CA ALA A 57 -17.19 -6.15 -3.94
C ALA A 57 -18.59 -6.66 -4.34
N TYR A 58 -19.32 -5.84 -5.08
CA TYR A 58 -20.63 -6.20 -5.62
C TYR A 58 -20.58 -7.34 -6.63
N THR A 59 -19.54 -7.31 -7.45
CA THR A 59 -19.31 -8.34 -8.46
C THR A 59 -18.81 -9.62 -7.83
N ASP A 60 -17.91 -9.51 -6.86
CA ASP A 60 -17.22 -10.64 -6.25
C ASP A 60 -17.97 -11.24 -5.05
N LEU A 61 -19.04 -10.56 -4.58
CA LEU A 61 -19.82 -10.87 -3.38
C LEU A 61 -18.95 -10.99 -2.11
N ARG A 62 -17.87 -10.22 -2.07
CA ARG A 62 -16.95 -10.07 -0.95
C ARG A 62 -16.21 -8.75 -1.08
N TYR A 63 -15.84 -8.14 0.04
CA TYR A 63 -15.04 -6.92 0.05
C TYR A 63 -13.58 -7.25 0.35
N ASP A 64 -12.72 -7.08 -0.64
CA ASP A 64 -11.27 -7.16 -0.50
C ASP A 64 -10.78 -5.89 0.20
N TRP A 65 -10.62 -5.97 1.53
CA TRP A 65 -10.46 -4.79 2.38
C TRP A 65 -9.07 -4.19 2.32
N THR A 66 -8.04 -4.98 2.58
CA THR A 66 -6.68 -4.49 2.77
C THR A 66 -5.81 -4.65 1.53
N HIS A 67 -5.85 -5.81 0.90
CA HIS A 67 -5.11 -6.14 -0.30
C HIS A 67 -3.61 -5.86 -0.15
N VAL A 68 -2.96 -6.58 0.79
CA VAL A 68 -1.50 -6.52 0.97
C VAL A 68 -0.83 -7.12 -0.27
N ASN A 69 -0.09 -6.30 -1.00
CA ASN A 69 0.47 -6.66 -2.32
C ASN A 69 2.00 -6.65 -2.37
N ALA A 70 2.65 -6.18 -1.32
CA ALA A 70 4.10 -6.25 -1.18
C ALA A 70 4.48 -6.41 0.30
N LEU A 71 5.58 -7.14 0.53
CA LEU A 71 6.18 -7.35 1.83
C LEU A 71 7.70 -7.35 1.68
N VAL A 72 8.37 -6.66 2.60
CA VAL A 72 9.83 -6.69 2.75
C VAL A 72 10.16 -6.93 4.21
N PHE A 73 11.05 -7.89 4.47
CA PHE A 73 11.68 -8.07 5.77
C PHE A 73 13.03 -7.35 5.78
N ASP A 74 13.26 -6.52 6.78
CA ASP A 74 14.50 -5.80 7.01
C ASP A 74 15.20 -6.44 8.21
N ASP A 75 16.24 -7.22 7.94
CA ASP A 75 17.04 -7.92 8.95
C ASP A 75 17.73 -6.96 9.92
N ASP A 76 18.20 -5.82 9.42
CA ASP A 76 18.96 -4.86 10.23
C ASP A 76 18.05 -4.10 11.21
N ALA A 77 16.82 -3.81 10.79
CA ALA A 77 15.83 -3.13 11.60
C ALA A 77 14.94 -4.07 12.41
N GLU A 78 15.03 -5.39 12.21
CA GLU A 78 14.11 -6.41 12.74
C GLU A 78 12.65 -5.97 12.52
N ALA A 79 12.33 -5.60 11.27
CA ALA A 79 11.03 -5.04 10.92
C ALA A 79 10.49 -5.61 9.60
N ILE A 80 9.15 -5.65 9.51
CA ILE A 80 8.43 -5.99 8.30
C ILE A 80 7.77 -4.73 7.76
N TYR A 81 7.95 -4.48 6.47
CA TYR A 81 7.23 -3.43 5.77
C TYR A 81 6.19 -4.06 4.85
N ILE A 82 4.96 -3.58 4.90
CA ILE A 82 3.89 -4.02 4.02
C ILE A 82 3.28 -2.85 3.25
N SER A 83 2.87 -3.14 2.02
CA SER A 83 2.06 -2.23 1.20
C SER A 83 0.63 -2.72 1.19
N THR A 84 -0.28 -1.91 1.69
CA THR A 84 -1.71 -2.19 1.75
C THR A 84 -2.41 -1.36 0.68
N ARG A 85 -2.71 -1.99 -0.46
CA ARG A 85 -3.19 -1.32 -1.68
C ARG A 85 -4.47 -0.52 -1.45
N HIS A 86 -5.50 -1.16 -0.92
CA HIS A 86 -6.82 -0.57 -0.81
C HIS A 86 -6.92 0.50 0.29
N LEU A 87 -5.95 0.55 1.20
CA LEU A 87 -5.84 1.62 2.18
C LEU A 87 -4.87 2.73 1.74
N SER A 88 -4.21 2.59 0.56
CA SER A 88 -3.15 3.51 0.14
C SER A 88 -2.15 3.76 1.26
N ARG A 89 -1.67 2.68 1.88
CA ARG A 89 -0.90 2.71 3.14
C ARG A 89 0.33 1.82 3.05
N ILE A 90 1.44 2.29 3.60
CA ILE A 90 2.64 1.50 3.91
C ILE A 90 2.74 1.42 5.42
N THR A 91 2.93 0.22 5.96
CA THR A 91 3.02 -0.02 7.41
C THR A 91 4.35 -0.67 7.75
N LYS A 92 5.04 -0.15 8.78
CA LYS A 92 6.20 -0.78 9.40
C LYS A 92 5.78 -1.50 10.67
N ILE A 93 6.14 -2.76 10.77
CA ILE A 93 5.76 -3.67 11.87
C ILE A 93 7.03 -4.15 12.54
N ASN A 94 7.11 -4.04 13.85
CA ASN A 94 8.22 -4.62 14.62
C ASN A 94 8.16 -6.15 14.59
N TYR A 95 9.28 -6.80 14.34
CA TYR A 95 9.40 -8.25 14.41
C TYR A 95 10.28 -8.65 15.59
N PRO A 96 9.90 -9.67 16.39
CA PRO A 96 8.71 -10.52 16.21
C PRO A 96 7.47 -10.06 16.99
N SER A 97 7.46 -8.87 17.63
CA SER A 97 6.35 -8.47 18.50
C SER A 97 5.02 -8.31 17.75
N GLY A 98 5.07 -7.91 16.47
CA GLY A 98 3.88 -7.62 15.66
C GLY A 98 3.28 -6.24 15.91
N GLU A 99 3.89 -5.42 16.76
CA GLU A 99 3.42 -4.06 17.00
C GLU A 99 3.65 -3.16 15.78
N ILE A 100 2.67 -2.36 15.41
CA ILE A 100 2.83 -1.35 14.37
C ILE A 100 3.75 -0.26 14.93
N ILE A 101 4.85 0.01 14.21
CA ILE A 101 5.77 1.10 14.53
C ILE A 101 5.19 2.41 13.99
N TRP A 102 4.75 2.40 12.71
CA TRP A 102 4.08 3.52 12.08
C TRP A 102 3.26 3.10 10.85
N ASN A 103 2.28 3.92 10.51
CA ASN A 103 1.54 3.91 9.27
C ASN A 103 1.86 5.16 8.45
N MET A 104 2.09 5.00 7.16
CA MET A 104 2.36 6.09 6.21
C MET A 104 1.32 6.06 5.08
N GLY A 105 0.76 7.20 4.72
CA GLY A 105 -0.11 7.31 3.56
C GLY A 105 -1.28 8.28 3.76
N HIS A 106 -2.37 8.05 3.01
CA HIS A 106 -3.55 8.89 3.09
C HIS A 106 -4.28 8.71 4.43
N GLN A 107 -4.73 9.83 5.01
CA GLN A 107 -5.50 9.81 6.26
C GLN A 107 -6.91 9.26 6.00
N LEU A 108 -7.25 8.18 6.68
CA LEU A 108 -8.58 7.57 6.66
C LEU A 108 -9.38 7.91 7.93
N LEU A 109 -10.56 7.33 8.09
CA LEU A 109 -11.52 7.69 9.15
C LEU A 109 -11.00 7.44 10.57
N SER A 110 -10.14 6.45 10.78
CA SER A 110 -9.57 6.17 12.11
C SER A 110 -8.55 7.22 12.55
N SER A 111 -7.96 7.92 11.59
CA SER A 111 -6.81 8.80 11.82
C SER A 111 -5.53 8.08 12.27
N ASP A 112 -5.40 6.79 11.98
CA ASP A 112 -4.26 5.93 12.38
C ASP A 112 -3.06 6.03 11.43
N VAL A 113 -2.84 7.19 10.79
CA VAL A 113 -1.69 7.47 9.94
C VAL A 113 -0.77 8.46 10.63
N ASP A 114 0.50 8.09 10.78
CA ASP A 114 1.48 8.86 11.53
C ASP A 114 2.18 9.92 10.68
N MET A 115 2.34 9.66 9.36
CA MET A 115 3.11 10.52 8.46
C MET A 115 2.75 10.33 6.99
N GLY A 116 3.25 11.23 6.13
CA GLY A 116 3.22 11.08 4.67
C GLY A 116 1.88 11.34 4.03
N THR A 117 0.96 12.02 4.72
CA THR A 117 -0.37 12.35 4.17
C THR A 117 -0.27 13.27 2.95
N GLU A 118 0.78 14.08 2.86
CA GLU A 118 1.07 14.99 1.75
C GLU A 118 1.73 14.31 0.54
N LEU A 119 2.21 13.06 0.69
CA LEU A 119 2.87 12.35 -0.41
C LEU A 119 1.89 11.98 -1.53
N GLY A 120 0.62 11.80 -1.21
CA GLY A 120 -0.46 11.61 -2.16
C GLY A 120 -0.33 10.37 -3.04
N PHE A 121 0.39 9.33 -2.60
CA PHE A 121 0.41 8.05 -3.32
C PHE A 121 -0.89 7.28 -3.08
N SER A 122 -1.26 6.45 -4.05
CA SER A 122 -2.48 5.65 -3.97
C SER A 122 -2.38 4.34 -4.72
N PHE A 123 -2.94 3.29 -4.12
CA PHE A 123 -3.03 1.95 -4.70
C PHE A 123 -1.67 1.37 -5.08
N GLN A 124 -0.62 1.77 -4.38
CA GLN A 124 0.78 1.46 -4.64
C GLN A 124 1.07 -0.04 -4.64
N HIS A 125 2.12 -0.41 -5.37
CA HIS A 125 2.67 -1.77 -5.44
C HIS A 125 4.18 -1.72 -5.29
N SER A 126 4.77 -2.86 -4.97
CA SER A 126 6.21 -2.98 -4.78
C SER A 126 6.73 -2.19 -3.58
N LEU A 127 7.66 -2.77 -2.88
CA LEU A 127 8.44 -2.12 -1.83
C LEU A 127 9.90 -2.55 -1.97
N GLN A 128 10.80 -1.58 -1.88
CA GLN A 128 12.22 -1.85 -1.71
C GLN A 128 12.78 -0.89 -0.67
N ILE A 129 13.41 -1.43 0.36
CA ILE A 129 14.18 -0.62 1.31
C ILE A 129 15.57 -0.44 0.71
N LEU A 130 15.96 0.82 0.49
CA LEU A 130 17.23 1.18 -0.07
C LEU A 130 18.33 1.21 1.01
N THR A 131 19.58 1.16 0.60
CA THR A 131 20.74 1.17 1.51
C THR A 131 20.86 2.44 2.37
N ASN A 132 20.19 3.53 1.94
CA ASN A 132 20.09 4.78 2.71
C ASN A 132 18.87 4.81 3.66
N GLY A 133 18.11 3.72 3.75
CA GLY A 133 16.89 3.62 4.54
C GLY A 133 15.63 4.16 3.87
N ASN A 134 15.74 4.76 2.68
CA ASN A 134 14.58 5.23 1.94
C ASN A 134 13.75 4.08 1.39
N ILE A 135 12.47 4.34 1.14
CA ILE A 135 11.53 3.38 0.57
C ILE A 135 11.31 3.74 -0.90
N LEU A 136 11.59 2.79 -1.80
CA LEU A 136 11.22 2.90 -3.21
C LEU A 136 9.95 2.09 -3.45
N THR A 137 8.95 2.72 -4.08
CA THR A 137 7.66 2.08 -4.39
C THR A 137 7.09 2.57 -5.72
N PHE A 138 6.22 1.75 -6.32
CA PHE A 138 5.43 2.12 -7.49
C PHE A 138 4.08 2.67 -7.02
N ASP A 139 3.90 3.98 -7.12
CA ASP A 139 2.63 4.65 -6.91
C ASP A 139 1.77 4.48 -8.18
N ASN A 140 0.76 3.62 -8.11
CA ASN A 140 -0.16 3.43 -9.24
C ASN A 140 -0.94 4.71 -9.56
N GLY A 141 -1.17 5.56 -8.56
CA GLY A 141 -1.77 6.87 -8.75
C GLY A 141 -3.23 6.83 -9.18
N ASN A 142 -3.95 5.74 -8.86
CA ASN A 142 -5.37 5.59 -9.22
C ASN A 142 -6.23 6.77 -8.76
N LEU A 143 -5.87 7.34 -7.60
CA LEU A 143 -6.60 8.45 -6.98
C LEU A 143 -5.87 9.79 -7.14
N SER A 144 -4.82 9.86 -7.97
CA SER A 144 -4.01 11.07 -8.11
C SER A 144 -4.81 12.29 -8.59
N HIS A 145 -5.89 12.08 -9.34
CA HIS A 145 -6.78 13.12 -9.83
C HIS A 145 -7.70 13.70 -8.74
N ILE A 146 -7.80 13.05 -7.60
CA ILE A 146 -8.60 13.52 -6.47
C ILE A 146 -7.79 14.56 -5.68
N PRO A 147 -8.39 15.72 -5.32
CA PRO A 147 -7.66 16.80 -4.63
C PRO A 147 -7.00 16.39 -3.32
N GLU A 148 -7.60 15.45 -2.58
CA GLU A 148 -7.09 14.92 -1.32
C GLU A 148 -5.80 14.11 -1.48
N PHE A 149 -5.46 13.71 -2.73
CA PHE A 149 -4.20 13.04 -3.07
C PHE A 149 -3.24 13.98 -3.77
N ARG A 150 -3.41 14.26 -5.06
CA ARG A 150 -2.52 15.14 -5.83
C ARG A 150 -3.25 16.18 -6.69
N GLY A 151 -4.52 15.97 -6.99
CA GLY A 151 -5.33 16.86 -7.82
C GLY A 151 -4.84 16.97 -9.26
N THR A 152 -4.31 15.89 -9.84
CA THR A 152 -3.88 15.85 -11.24
C THR A 152 -5.10 15.85 -12.18
N ASP A 153 -4.94 16.25 -13.42
CA ASP A 153 -6.05 16.27 -14.38
C ASP A 153 -6.57 14.86 -14.69
N GLU A 154 -5.66 13.89 -14.75
CA GLU A 154 -5.93 12.47 -15.02
C GLU A 154 -5.16 11.58 -14.03
N PRO A 155 -5.58 10.32 -13.78
CA PRO A 155 -4.78 9.39 -13.01
C PRO A 155 -3.39 9.17 -13.62
N ILE A 156 -2.33 9.38 -12.82
CA ILE A 156 -0.93 9.26 -13.25
C ILE A 156 -0.17 8.36 -12.29
N SER A 157 0.46 7.33 -12.86
CA SER A 157 1.42 6.48 -12.13
C SER A 157 2.80 7.13 -12.07
N ARG A 158 3.54 6.84 -11.00
CA ARG A 158 4.92 7.30 -10.83
C ARG A 158 5.76 6.30 -10.03
N ALA A 159 7.06 6.33 -10.23
CA ALA A 159 8.02 5.76 -9.30
C ALA A 159 8.36 6.82 -8.25
N ILE A 160 8.38 6.45 -6.98
CA ILE A 160 8.71 7.37 -5.89
C ILE A 160 9.73 6.76 -4.93
N GLU A 161 10.68 7.59 -4.48
CA GLU A 161 11.57 7.33 -3.37
C GLU A 161 11.17 8.23 -2.22
N ILE A 162 10.86 7.63 -1.06
CA ILE A 162 10.39 8.30 0.14
C ILE A 162 11.52 8.25 1.18
N ALA A 163 11.96 9.41 1.64
CA ALA A 163 12.85 9.51 2.79
C ALA A 163 12.03 9.45 4.07
N VAL A 164 12.40 8.53 4.96
CA VAL A 164 11.76 8.36 6.26
C VAL A 164 12.73 8.78 7.36
N ASN A 165 12.26 9.61 8.27
CA ASN A 165 13.01 9.99 9.45
C ASN A 165 12.28 9.53 10.71
N GLU A 166 12.96 8.70 11.49
CA GLU A 166 12.48 8.16 12.76
C GLU A 166 13.29 8.77 13.91
N SER A 167 12.68 9.64 14.70
CA SER A 167 13.32 10.27 15.85
C SER A 167 12.49 10.07 17.12
N GLY A 168 12.82 9.04 17.86
CA GLY A 168 12.02 8.61 19.01
C GLY A 168 10.63 8.16 18.57
N SER A 169 9.58 8.82 19.04
CA SER A 169 8.19 8.58 18.63
C SER A 169 7.70 9.58 17.56
N ASN A 170 8.59 10.37 16.98
CA ASN A 170 8.24 11.31 15.94
C ASN A 170 8.69 10.76 14.58
N TYR A 171 7.74 10.57 13.69
CA TYR A 171 7.95 10.03 12.37
C TYR A 171 7.62 11.08 11.31
N THR A 172 8.50 11.24 10.33
CA THR A 172 8.25 12.12 9.17
C THR A 172 8.64 11.43 7.89
N ALA A 173 7.92 11.73 6.83
CA ALA A 173 8.18 11.21 5.49
C ALA A 173 8.19 12.36 4.49
N GLU A 174 9.13 12.35 3.56
CA GLU A 174 9.21 13.32 2.49
C GLU A 174 9.55 12.66 1.16
N LEU A 175 9.14 13.29 0.06
CA LEU A 175 9.45 12.81 -1.27
C LEU A 175 10.91 13.15 -1.60
N ALA A 176 11.80 12.14 -1.58
CA ALA A 176 13.21 12.31 -1.93
C ALA A 176 13.40 12.37 -3.46
N TRP A 177 12.60 11.61 -4.20
CA TRP A 177 12.63 11.58 -5.66
C TRP A 177 11.31 11.03 -6.21
N SER A 178 10.95 11.48 -7.43
CA SER A 178 9.82 10.92 -8.17
C SER A 178 10.02 11.03 -9.67
N TYR A 179 9.41 10.10 -10.40
CA TYR A 179 9.30 10.14 -11.84
C TYR A 179 7.88 9.77 -12.26
N GLU A 180 7.15 10.72 -12.81
CA GLU A 180 5.81 10.48 -13.35
C GLU A 180 5.91 9.79 -14.70
N LEU A 181 5.13 8.73 -14.88
CA LEU A 181 5.06 8.02 -16.16
C LEU A 181 4.21 8.81 -17.16
N PRO A 182 4.51 8.69 -18.47
CA PRO A 182 3.59 9.13 -19.52
C PRO A 182 2.19 8.52 -19.32
N LEU A 183 1.14 9.27 -19.64
CA LEU A 183 -0.26 8.85 -19.44
C LEU A 183 -0.58 7.50 -20.09
N GLU A 184 0.00 7.23 -21.26
CA GLU A 184 -0.19 5.95 -21.96
C GLU A 184 0.43 4.76 -21.24
N LEU A 185 1.23 5.00 -20.21
CA LEU A 185 1.83 3.99 -19.34
C LEU A 185 1.18 3.92 -17.96
N PHE A 186 0.03 4.53 -17.78
CA PHE A 186 -0.72 4.44 -16.54
C PHE A 186 -0.97 2.99 -16.17
N GLY A 187 -0.49 2.61 -14.99
CA GLY A 187 -0.62 1.26 -14.44
C GLY A 187 -1.67 1.19 -13.35
N PHE A 188 -2.92 0.96 -13.70
CA PHE A 188 -4.04 0.94 -12.73
C PHE A 188 -3.97 -0.19 -11.69
N ALA A 189 -3.18 -1.23 -11.96
CA ALA A 189 -3.02 -2.40 -11.08
C ALA A 189 -1.64 -3.02 -11.27
N SER A 190 -1.15 -3.70 -10.23
CA SER A 190 0.18 -4.29 -10.22
C SER A 190 1.29 -3.29 -10.58
N GLY A 191 2.46 -3.75 -10.92
CA GLY A 191 3.61 -2.91 -11.24
C GLY A 191 4.75 -3.11 -10.26
N ASN A 192 5.93 -2.61 -10.62
CA ASN A 192 7.13 -2.78 -9.83
C ASN A 192 8.13 -1.63 -10.07
N THR A 193 8.87 -1.30 -9.02
CA THR A 193 10.05 -0.45 -9.09
C THR A 193 11.23 -1.17 -8.48
N GLN A 194 12.40 -1.02 -9.10
CA GLN A 194 13.64 -1.62 -8.61
C GLN A 194 14.81 -0.67 -8.82
N LYS A 195 15.56 -0.37 -7.76
CA LYS A 195 16.82 0.36 -7.85
C LYS A 195 17.88 -0.56 -8.42
N LEU A 196 18.53 -0.14 -9.51
CA LEU A 196 19.59 -0.89 -10.16
C LEU A 196 20.96 -0.49 -9.62
N ASN A 197 21.96 -1.37 -9.82
CA ASN A 197 23.33 -1.12 -9.36
C ASN A 197 24.01 0.09 -10.04
N ASN A 198 23.55 0.50 -11.22
CA ASN A 198 24.04 1.69 -11.92
C ASN A 198 23.42 2.99 -11.41
N GLY A 199 22.51 2.91 -10.43
CA GLY A 199 21.80 4.05 -9.85
C GLY A 199 20.47 4.39 -10.53
N ASN A 200 20.15 3.78 -11.65
CA ASN A 200 18.86 3.94 -12.33
C ASN A 200 17.74 3.18 -11.62
N VAL A 201 16.51 3.46 -12.01
CA VAL A 201 15.33 2.75 -11.52
C VAL A 201 14.66 2.03 -12.69
N LEU A 202 14.49 0.71 -12.56
CA LEU A 202 13.68 -0.07 -13.47
C LEU A 202 12.22 0.00 -12.99
N VAL A 203 11.36 0.48 -13.86
CA VAL A 203 9.91 0.56 -13.61
C VAL A 203 9.20 -0.39 -14.53
N THR A 204 8.30 -1.22 -13.98
CA THR A 204 7.42 -2.08 -14.77
C THR A 204 5.97 -1.73 -14.48
N THR A 205 5.21 -1.41 -15.49
CA THR A 205 3.76 -1.19 -15.41
C THR A 205 3.00 -2.31 -16.12
N VAL A 206 1.85 -2.68 -15.60
CA VAL A 206 1.01 -3.75 -16.15
C VAL A 206 -0.15 -3.17 -16.97
N GLY A 207 -0.61 -1.97 -16.66
CA GLY A 207 -1.61 -1.26 -17.45
C GLY A 207 -1.13 -0.93 -18.88
N GLY A 208 -2.06 -0.76 -19.81
CA GLY A 208 -1.74 -0.31 -21.18
C GLY A 208 -0.90 -1.29 -22.01
N GLY A 209 -0.86 -2.58 -21.65
CA GLY A 209 -0.15 -3.63 -22.40
C GLY A 209 1.21 -4.01 -21.82
N GLY A 210 1.51 -3.61 -20.59
CA GLY A 210 2.71 -4.00 -19.85
C GLY A 210 4.01 -3.47 -20.48
N ARG A 211 4.74 -2.63 -19.76
CA ARG A 211 6.03 -2.10 -20.22
C ARG A 211 7.03 -1.97 -19.09
N SER A 212 8.30 -2.10 -19.43
CA SER A 212 9.39 -1.81 -18.52
C SER A 212 10.21 -0.65 -19.06
N LEU A 213 10.58 0.27 -18.18
CA LEU A 213 11.39 1.45 -18.45
C LEU A 213 12.58 1.44 -17.49
N GLU A 214 13.73 1.83 -17.99
CA GLU A 214 14.88 2.21 -17.15
C GLU A 214 15.01 3.73 -17.18
N ILE A 215 14.99 4.36 -16.00
CA ILE A 215 15.00 5.81 -15.80
C ILE A 215 16.05 6.23 -14.78
#